data_2993d5213d584a871c7b329edabc2fa2
#
_entry.id   2993d5213d584a871c7b329edabc2fa2
#
_cell.length_a   1.000
_cell.length_b   1.000
_cell.length_c   1.000
_cell.angle_alpha   90.00
_cell.angle_beta   90.00
_cell.angle_gamma   90.00
#
_symmetry.space_group_name_H-M   'P 1'
#
loop_
_entity.id
_entity.type
_entity.pdbx_description
1 polymer ?
#
loop_
_entity_poly.entity_id
_entity_poly.type
_entity_poly.pdbx_seq_one_letter_code
_entity_poly.pdbx_strand_id
1 'polypeptide(L)'
;MGLESAPNPMPAPQRAAEYRGTPPKARGRAEVTVAAILGATEQIVLREGSERISILDVCQLAGVSRGTFYRYFGSQDELLDAFARHKRASFQQAMADAVTPHAEPTARFHALVRYLDNYAAHGQARLLLGAAPEYTLRLFGRLFNESLVRIEELMRSVFDAWDARLGIRIDRELVCELMIRCVLSELVVPQERPQDGVQRIVTFLYSIVDCEARAMLENTPQK
;
A
#
# COMPACT_ATOMS: atom_id res chain seq x y z
N MET A 1 59.74 -39.25 1.36
CA MET A 1 59.36 -38.89 -0.02
C MET A 1 57.82 -38.74 -0.01
N GLY A 2 57.34 -37.58 0.40
CA GLY A 2 55.94 -37.24 0.48
C GLY A 2 55.58 -36.28 -0.66
N LEU A 3 54.65 -36.68 -1.50
CA LEU A 3 54.09 -35.82 -2.54
C LEU A 3 52.92 -35.06 -1.93
N GLU A 4 53.16 -33.79 -1.70
CA GLU A 4 52.17 -32.79 -1.30
C GLU A 4 51.23 -32.51 -2.50
N SER A 5 49.97 -32.87 -2.35
CA SER A 5 48.91 -32.61 -3.33
C SER A 5 48.49 -31.16 -3.22
N ALA A 6 48.69 -30.36 -4.27
CA ALA A 6 48.29 -28.97 -4.35
C ALA A 6 46.75 -28.83 -4.34
N PRO A 7 46.20 -27.79 -3.69
CA PRO A 7 44.76 -27.55 -3.68
C PRO A 7 44.24 -27.07 -5.04
N ASN A 8 43.11 -27.65 -5.44
CA ASN A 8 42.36 -27.34 -6.65
C ASN A 8 41.90 -25.85 -6.63
N PRO A 9 42.11 -25.05 -7.70
CA PRO A 9 41.67 -23.67 -7.72
C PRO A 9 40.14 -23.60 -7.75
N MET A 10 39.60 -22.75 -6.88
CA MET A 10 38.18 -22.38 -6.86
C MET A 10 37.72 -21.81 -8.23
N PRO A 11 36.51 -22.14 -8.70
CA PRO A 11 35.97 -21.56 -9.91
C PRO A 11 35.70 -20.04 -9.67
N ALA A 12 36.15 -19.24 -10.62
CA ALA A 12 35.93 -17.79 -10.63
C ALA A 12 34.42 -17.44 -10.57
N PRO A 13 34.05 -16.30 -9.94
CA PRO A 13 32.67 -15.87 -9.89
C PRO A 13 32.16 -15.62 -11.30
N GLN A 14 31.06 -16.30 -11.65
CA GLN A 14 30.35 -16.09 -12.90
C GLN A 14 29.93 -14.63 -12.98
N ARG A 15 30.38 -13.97 -14.04
CA ARG A 15 30.08 -12.58 -14.39
C ARG A 15 28.56 -12.38 -14.32
N ALA A 16 28.14 -11.40 -13.53
CA ALA A 16 26.80 -10.83 -13.59
C ALA A 16 26.51 -10.49 -15.06
N ALA A 17 25.44 -11.08 -15.60
CA ALA A 17 24.97 -10.79 -16.94
C ALA A 17 24.70 -9.29 -17.01
N GLU A 18 25.46 -8.59 -17.83
CA GLU A 18 25.22 -7.20 -18.16
C GLU A 18 23.79 -7.03 -18.67
N TYR A 19 22.97 -6.34 -17.89
CA TYR A 19 21.61 -5.95 -18.25
C TYR A 19 21.71 -4.94 -19.40
N ARG A 20 21.73 -5.42 -20.64
CA ARG A 20 21.67 -4.56 -21.82
C ARG A 20 20.37 -3.77 -21.75
N GLY A 21 20.48 -2.47 -21.56
CA GLY A 21 19.38 -1.55 -21.46
C GLY A 21 18.40 -1.70 -22.64
N THR A 22 17.19 -2.13 -22.33
CA THR A 22 16.08 -2.21 -23.30
C THR A 22 15.79 -0.81 -23.83
N PRO A 23 15.67 -0.60 -25.15
CA PRO A 23 15.41 0.71 -25.71
C PRO A 23 14.10 1.32 -25.20
N PRO A 24 13.98 2.64 -25.04
CA PRO A 24 12.83 3.31 -24.41
C PRO A 24 11.45 2.93 -24.96
N LYS A 25 11.35 2.71 -26.29
CA LYS A 25 10.09 2.24 -26.94
C LYS A 25 9.70 0.81 -26.56
N ALA A 26 10.65 -0.04 -26.22
CA ALA A 26 10.37 -1.41 -25.76
C ALA A 26 9.93 -1.45 -24.30
N ARG A 27 10.45 -0.55 -23.45
CA ARG A 27 9.99 -0.38 -22.06
C ARG A 27 8.52 0.05 -22.00
N GLY A 28 8.13 1.09 -22.74
CA GLY A 28 6.74 1.55 -22.76
C GLY A 28 5.76 0.46 -23.24
N ARG A 29 6.17 -0.36 -24.23
CA ARG A 29 5.34 -1.47 -24.72
C ARG A 29 5.22 -2.61 -23.70
N ALA A 30 6.28 -2.88 -22.93
CA ALA A 30 6.26 -3.86 -21.86
C ALA A 30 5.35 -3.41 -20.71
N GLU A 31 5.44 -2.14 -20.29
CA GLU A 31 4.60 -1.55 -19.25
C GLU A 31 3.11 -1.58 -19.63
N VAL A 32 2.78 -1.22 -20.86
CA VAL A 32 1.39 -1.30 -21.38
C VAL A 32 0.88 -2.74 -21.35
N THR A 33 1.71 -3.72 -21.74
CA THR A 33 1.32 -5.13 -21.73
C THR A 33 1.09 -5.64 -20.31
N VAL A 34 1.99 -5.32 -19.38
CA VAL A 34 1.87 -5.69 -17.96
C VAL A 34 0.63 -5.04 -17.35
N ALA A 35 0.38 -3.76 -17.61
CA ALA A 35 -0.82 -3.05 -17.14
C ALA A 35 -2.11 -3.69 -17.67
N ALA A 36 -2.15 -4.10 -18.95
CA ALA A 36 -3.29 -4.80 -19.54
C ALA A 36 -3.55 -6.15 -18.85
N ILE A 37 -2.48 -6.93 -18.57
CA ILE A 37 -2.60 -8.22 -17.87
C ILE A 37 -3.10 -8.01 -16.43
N LEU A 38 -2.56 -7.04 -15.70
CA LEU A 38 -2.99 -6.74 -14.32
C LEU A 38 -4.43 -6.21 -14.26
N GLY A 39 -4.84 -5.37 -15.24
CA GLY A 39 -6.22 -4.91 -15.36
C GLY A 39 -7.21 -6.05 -15.68
N ALA A 40 -6.84 -6.97 -16.55
CA ALA A 40 -7.61 -8.19 -16.82
C ALA A 40 -7.72 -9.08 -15.56
N THR A 41 -6.61 -9.25 -14.83
CA THR A 41 -6.59 -9.98 -13.56
C THR A 41 -7.56 -9.38 -12.56
N GLU A 42 -7.57 -8.05 -12.41
CA GLU A 42 -8.50 -7.36 -11.52
C GLU A 42 -9.96 -7.65 -11.87
N GLN A 43 -10.32 -7.55 -13.14
CA GLN A 43 -11.68 -7.81 -13.60
C GLN A 43 -12.12 -9.26 -13.32
N ILE A 44 -11.22 -10.25 -13.50
CA ILE A 44 -11.52 -11.65 -13.22
C ILE A 44 -11.67 -11.87 -11.71
N VAL A 45 -10.75 -11.33 -10.89
CA VAL A 45 -10.84 -11.44 -9.42
C VAL A 45 -12.15 -10.87 -8.89
N LEU A 46 -12.56 -9.72 -9.40
CA LEU A 46 -13.82 -9.06 -9.00
C LEU A 46 -15.06 -9.83 -9.42
N ARG A 47 -15.01 -10.57 -10.52
CA ARG A 47 -16.14 -11.32 -11.06
C ARG A 47 -16.24 -12.74 -10.51
N GLU A 48 -15.11 -13.43 -10.36
CA GLU A 48 -15.06 -14.89 -10.14
C GLU A 48 -14.31 -15.29 -8.86
N GLY A 49 -13.66 -14.32 -8.19
CA GLY A 49 -12.75 -14.57 -7.07
C GLY A 49 -11.34 -14.96 -7.51
N SER A 50 -10.41 -14.96 -6.56
CA SER A 50 -8.99 -15.23 -6.84
C SER A 50 -8.66 -16.69 -7.11
N GLU A 51 -9.46 -17.61 -6.60
CA GLU A 51 -9.23 -19.07 -6.76
C GLU A 51 -9.54 -19.60 -8.17
N ARG A 52 -10.36 -18.86 -8.92
CA ARG A 52 -10.81 -19.24 -10.26
C ARG A 52 -10.08 -18.53 -11.40
N ILE A 53 -8.95 -17.89 -11.09
CA ILE A 53 -8.17 -17.20 -12.13
C ILE A 53 -7.59 -18.25 -13.09
N SER A 54 -7.96 -18.14 -14.34
CA SER A 54 -7.37 -18.91 -15.43
C SER A 54 -6.40 -18.03 -16.22
N ILE A 55 -5.16 -18.51 -16.43
CA ILE A 55 -4.20 -17.79 -17.29
C ILE A 55 -4.77 -17.59 -18.69
N LEU A 56 -5.59 -18.54 -19.17
CA LEU A 56 -6.24 -18.42 -20.49
C LEU A 56 -7.19 -17.22 -20.52
N ASP A 57 -8.04 -17.09 -19.48
CA ASP A 57 -9.03 -16.02 -19.42
C ASP A 57 -8.35 -14.65 -19.24
N VAL A 58 -7.28 -14.59 -18.43
CA VAL A 58 -6.44 -13.39 -18.32
C VAL A 58 -5.84 -13.01 -19.68
N CYS A 59 -5.28 -13.97 -20.42
CA CYS A 59 -4.73 -13.71 -21.76
C CYS A 59 -5.78 -13.21 -22.74
N GLN A 60 -6.96 -13.83 -22.76
CA GLN A 60 -8.06 -13.42 -23.63
C GLN A 60 -8.53 -12.01 -23.31
N LEU A 61 -8.76 -11.73 -22.04
CA LEU A 61 -9.25 -10.41 -21.60
C LEU A 61 -8.20 -9.30 -21.79
N ALA A 62 -6.91 -9.62 -21.57
CA ALA A 62 -5.80 -8.69 -21.79
C ALA A 62 -5.43 -8.51 -23.27
N GLY A 63 -5.98 -9.31 -24.18
CA GLY A 63 -5.63 -9.28 -25.61
C GLY A 63 -4.18 -9.72 -25.89
N VAL A 64 -3.64 -10.65 -25.09
CA VAL A 64 -2.26 -11.15 -25.25
C VAL A 64 -2.21 -12.65 -25.50
N SER A 65 -1.16 -13.13 -26.17
CA SER A 65 -0.92 -14.57 -26.31
C SER A 65 -0.38 -15.18 -25.00
N ARG A 66 -0.58 -16.49 -24.80
CA ARG A 66 0.03 -17.22 -23.66
C ARG A 66 1.56 -17.08 -23.64
N GLY A 67 2.21 -17.12 -24.81
CA GLY A 67 3.66 -16.89 -24.91
C GLY A 67 4.07 -15.48 -24.45
N THR A 68 3.22 -14.47 -24.73
CA THR A 68 3.43 -13.11 -24.21
C THR A 68 3.25 -13.07 -22.70
N PHE A 69 2.23 -13.73 -22.16
CA PHE A 69 2.01 -13.83 -20.72
C PHE A 69 3.22 -14.45 -20.01
N TYR A 70 3.65 -15.64 -20.44
CA TYR A 70 4.77 -16.36 -19.82
C TYR A 70 6.13 -15.66 -19.92
N ARG A 71 6.25 -14.67 -20.77
CA ARG A 71 7.44 -13.78 -20.81
C ARG A 71 7.49 -12.83 -19.62
N TYR A 72 6.33 -12.50 -19.01
CA TYR A 72 6.23 -11.55 -17.89
C TYR A 72 5.94 -12.24 -16.55
N PHE A 73 5.21 -13.33 -16.56
CA PHE A 73 4.77 -14.05 -15.35
C PHE A 73 4.92 -15.56 -15.57
N GLY A 74 5.78 -16.18 -14.76
CA GLY A 74 6.06 -17.61 -14.87
C GLY A 74 4.93 -18.51 -14.34
N SER A 75 4.05 -17.97 -13.49
CA SER A 75 2.96 -18.71 -12.86
C SER A 75 1.78 -17.79 -12.50
N GLN A 76 0.67 -18.41 -12.09
CA GLN A 76 -0.48 -17.71 -11.53
C GLN A 76 -0.12 -17.01 -10.20
N ASP A 77 0.70 -17.65 -9.35
CA ASP A 77 1.13 -17.07 -8.08
C ASP A 77 1.98 -15.82 -8.30
N GLU A 78 2.88 -15.85 -9.27
CA GLU A 78 3.69 -14.68 -9.65
C GLU A 78 2.81 -13.54 -10.18
N LEU A 79 1.77 -13.85 -10.96
CA LEU A 79 0.78 -12.88 -11.39
C LEU A 79 0.05 -12.26 -10.21
N LEU A 80 -0.44 -13.07 -9.26
CA LEU A 80 -1.15 -12.59 -8.07
C LEU A 80 -0.25 -11.74 -7.17
N ASP A 81 1.01 -12.11 -7.02
CA ASP A 81 1.98 -11.29 -6.29
C ASP A 81 2.26 -9.96 -6.99
N ALA A 82 2.37 -9.98 -8.32
CA ALA A 82 2.52 -8.73 -9.09
C ALA A 82 1.26 -7.86 -9.02
N PHE A 83 0.06 -8.46 -9.04
CA PHE A 83 -1.20 -7.78 -8.85
C PHE A 83 -1.28 -7.12 -7.46
N ALA A 84 -0.89 -7.85 -6.40
CA ALA A 84 -0.80 -7.31 -5.06
C ALA A 84 0.15 -6.10 -4.97
N ARG A 85 1.35 -6.20 -5.57
CA ARG A 85 2.31 -5.08 -5.63
C ARG A 85 1.75 -3.88 -6.39
N HIS A 86 1.04 -4.12 -7.50
CA HIS A 86 0.40 -3.08 -8.29
C HIS A 86 -0.69 -2.34 -7.50
N LYS A 87 -1.58 -3.08 -6.82
CA LYS A 87 -2.64 -2.50 -5.98
C LYS A 87 -2.05 -1.63 -4.85
N ARG A 88 -1.00 -2.12 -4.21
CA ARG A 88 -0.25 -1.35 -3.21
C ARG A 88 0.31 -0.06 -3.78
N ALA A 89 1.06 -0.14 -4.87
CA ALA A 89 1.68 1.03 -5.49
C ALA A 89 0.62 2.08 -5.87
N SER A 90 -0.52 1.63 -6.43
CA SER A 90 -1.64 2.50 -6.78
C SER A 90 -2.25 3.18 -5.55
N PHE A 91 -2.44 2.44 -4.44
CA PHE A 91 -2.94 3.00 -3.17
C PHE A 91 -1.97 4.04 -2.61
N GLN A 92 -0.68 3.71 -2.53
CA GLN A 92 0.35 4.60 -1.99
C GLN A 92 0.52 5.87 -2.84
N GLN A 93 0.45 5.75 -4.16
CA GLN A 93 0.54 6.88 -5.06
C GLN A 93 -0.68 7.80 -4.92
N ALA A 94 -1.89 7.24 -4.97
CA ALA A 94 -3.11 8.03 -4.82
C ALA A 94 -3.19 8.75 -3.46
N MET A 95 -2.72 8.09 -2.40
CA MET A 95 -2.59 8.71 -1.07
C MET A 95 -1.59 9.87 -1.09
N ALA A 96 -0.43 9.68 -1.70
CA ALA A 96 0.57 10.74 -1.83
C ALA A 96 0.05 11.92 -2.66
N ASP A 97 -0.64 11.65 -3.78
CA ASP A 97 -1.23 12.68 -4.64
C ASP A 97 -2.29 13.50 -3.89
N ALA A 98 -3.08 12.86 -3.03
CA ALA A 98 -4.08 13.53 -2.20
C ALA A 98 -3.45 14.45 -1.13
N VAL A 99 -2.30 14.05 -0.57
CA VAL A 99 -1.69 14.69 0.60
C VAL A 99 -0.63 15.73 0.23
N THR A 100 0.18 15.46 -0.79
CA THR A 100 1.34 16.30 -1.15
C THR A 100 1.01 17.76 -1.47
N PRO A 101 -0.14 18.10 -2.11
CA PRO A 101 -0.48 19.50 -2.39
C PRO A 101 -0.69 20.37 -1.14
N HIS A 102 -0.87 19.76 0.02
CA HIS A 102 -1.17 20.46 1.27
C HIS A 102 0.11 20.66 2.10
N ALA A 103 0.65 21.87 2.15
CA ALA A 103 1.84 22.22 2.93
C ALA A 103 1.52 22.45 4.41
N GLU A 104 0.33 22.98 4.71
CA GLU A 104 -0.12 23.27 6.08
C GLU A 104 -0.47 21.94 6.79
N PRO A 105 0.05 21.69 8.03
CA PRO A 105 -0.12 20.42 8.74
C PRO A 105 -1.57 19.99 8.93
N THR A 106 -2.47 20.87 9.34
CA THR A 106 -3.88 20.56 9.58
C THR A 106 -4.60 20.20 8.28
N ALA A 107 -4.37 20.97 7.21
CA ALA A 107 -4.94 20.69 5.89
C ALA A 107 -4.41 19.36 5.31
N ARG A 108 -3.13 19.07 5.53
CA ARG A 108 -2.47 17.82 5.13
C ARG A 108 -3.09 16.61 5.83
N PHE A 109 -3.29 16.72 7.14
CA PHE A 109 -3.95 15.69 7.94
C PHE A 109 -5.38 15.43 7.47
N HIS A 110 -6.18 16.49 7.28
CA HIS A 110 -7.54 16.34 6.78
C HIS A 110 -7.61 15.76 5.37
N ALA A 111 -6.63 16.05 4.51
CA ALA A 111 -6.54 15.45 3.18
C ALA A 111 -6.30 13.94 3.26
N LEU A 112 -5.41 13.48 4.16
CA LEU A 112 -5.20 12.06 4.40
C LEU A 112 -6.49 11.39 4.89
N VAL A 113 -7.13 11.96 5.91
CA VAL A 113 -8.35 11.37 6.50
C VAL A 113 -9.45 11.24 5.46
N ARG A 114 -9.69 12.29 4.66
CA ARG A 114 -10.68 12.23 3.56
C ARG A 114 -10.34 11.18 2.52
N TYR A 115 -9.05 11.02 2.18
CA TYR A 115 -8.61 9.99 1.25
C TYR A 115 -8.91 8.60 1.81
N LEU A 116 -8.56 8.34 3.07
CA LEU A 116 -8.77 7.04 3.72
C LEU A 116 -10.26 6.72 3.88
N ASP A 117 -11.08 7.71 4.23
CA ASP A 117 -12.53 7.57 4.35
C ASP A 117 -13.17 7.23 3.00
N ASN A 118 -12.81 7.97 1.95
CA ASN A 118 -13.26 7.69 0.59
C ASN A 118 -12.78 6.31 0.09
N TYR A 119 -11.55 5.91 0.43
CA TYR A 119 -11.01 4.60 0.09
C TYR A 119 -11.81 3.47 0.76
N ALA A 120 -12.15 3.63 2.05
CA ALA A 120 -12.95 2.64 2.78
C ALA A 120 -14.40 2.56 2.24
N ALA A 121 -15.01 3.71 1.92
CA ALA A 121 -16.40 3.77 1.48
C ALA A 121 -16.59 3.32 0.02
N HIS A 122 -15.73 3.75 -0.89
CA HIS A 122 -15.91 3.62 -2.34
C HIS A 122 -14.75 2.92 -3.05
N GLY A 123 -13.68 2.56 -2.32
CA GLY A 123 -12.49 1.95 -2.88
C GLY A 123 -12.73 0.54 -3.42
N GLN A 124 -11.95 0.17 -4.44
CA GLN A 124 -11.95 -1.20 -5.01
C GLN A 124 -11.62 -2.29 -3.97
N ALA A 125 -10.95 -1.93 -2.87
CA ALA A 125 -10.66 -2.85 -1.78
C ALA A 125 -11.92 -3.50 -1.20
N ARG A 126 -13.02 -2.75 -1.09
CA ARG A 126 -14.30 -3.28 -0.64
C ARG A 126 -14.91 -4.27 -1.64
N LEU A 127 -14.82 -3.96 -2.93
CA LEU A 127 -15.29 -4.88 -3.98
C LEU A 127 -14.46 -6.16 -4.00
N LEU A 128 -13.12 -6.04 -3.86
CA LEU A 128 -12.23 -7.19 -3.76
C LEU A 128 -12.53 -8.03 -2.51
N LEU A 129 -12.80 -7.40 -1.38
CA LEU A 129 -13.16 -8.10 -0.15
C LEU A 129 -14.47 -8.90 -0.30
N GLY A 130 -15.45 -8.34 -1.01
CA GLY A 130 -16.70 -9.05 -1.32
C GLY A 130 -16.52 -10.21 -2.29
N ALA A 131 -15.68 -10.05 -3.32
CA ALA A 131 -15.47 -11.06 -4.36
C ALA A 131 -14.45 -12.14 -3.99
N ALA A 132 -13.39 -11.78 -3.25
CA ALA A 132 -12.27 -12.65 -2.89
C ALA A 132 -11.80 -12.38 -1.45
N PRO A 133 -12.60 -12.69 -0.42
CA PRO A 133 -12.34 -12.26 0.96
C PRO A 133 -11.02 -12.79 1.51
N GLU A 134 -10.73 -14.06 1.32
CA GLU A 134 -9.51 -14.69 1.84
C GLU A 134 -8.25 -14.12 1.22
N TYR A 135 -8.23 -13.93 -0.10
CA TYR A 135 -7.14 -13.27 -0.80
C TYR A 135 -6.95 -11.84 -0.32
N THR A 136 -8.04 -11.09 -0.19
CA THR A 136 -8.01 -9.67 0.19
C THR A 136 -7.52 -9.48 1.63
N LEU A 137 -7.95 -10.33 2.56
CA LEU A 137 -7.45 -10.30 3.94
C LEU A 137 -5.96 -10.64 4.03
N ARG A 138 -5.48 -11.63 3.26
CA ARG A 138 -4.04 -11.91 3.15
C ARG A 138 -3.28 -10.74 2.55
N LEU A 139 -3.85 -10.08 1.54
CA LEU A 139 -3.29 -8.88 0.94
C LEU A 139 -3.15 -7.75 1.98
N PHE A 140 -4.21 -7.46 2.75
CA PHE A 140 -4.16 -6.45 3.81
C PHE A 140 -3.07 -6.74 4.84
N GLY A 141 -2.94 -7.99 5.30
CA GLY A 141 -1.87 -8.38 6.23
C GLY A 141 -0.46 -8.12 5.69
N ARG A 142 -0.23 -8.39 4.40
CA ARG A 142 1.07 -8.12 3.74
C ARG A 142 1.34 -6.62 3.58
N LEU A 143 0.31 -5.82 3.36
CA LEU A 143 0.44 -4.38 3.09
C LEU A 143 0.50 -3.53 4.36
N PHE A 144 0.14 -4.09 5.51
CA PHE A 144 -0.07 -3.36 6.75
C PHE A 144 1.17 -2.54 7.14
N ASN A 145 2.30 -3.19 7.36
CA ASN A 145 3.52 -2.54 7.84
C ASN A 145 4.07 -1.50 6.86
N GLU A 146 4.02 -1.80 5.55
CA GLU A 146 4.49 -0.85 4.54
C GLU A 146 3.58 0.39 4.44
N SER A 147 2.28 0.22 4.71
CA SER A 147 1.34 1.34 4.76
C SER A 147 1.58 2.24 5.99
N LEU A 148 1.97 1.65 7.14
CA LEU A 148 2.38 2.39 8.33
C LEU A 148 3.54 3.33 8.00
N VAL A 149 4.63 2.78 7.48
CA VAL A 149 5.83 3.56 7.12
C VAL A 149 5.46 4.70 6.15
N ARG A 150 4.64 4.40 5.15
CA ARG A 150 4.26 5.40 4.15
C ARG A 150 3.41 6.53 4.72
N ILE A 151 2.45 6.21 5.59
CA ILE A 151 1.63 7.24 6.27
C ILE A 151 2.52 8.09 7.17
N GLU A 152 3.41 7.50 7.94
CA GLU A 152 4.32 8.23 8.82
C GLU A 152 5.21 9.21 8.01
N GLU A 153 5.77 8.76 6.89
CA GLU A 153 6.56 9.62 5.98
C GLU A 153 5.74 10.83 5.48
N LEU A 154 4.52 10.58 5.01
CA LEU A 154 3.64 11.62 4.49
C LEU A 154 3.17 12.60 5.56
N MET A 155 3.03 12.13 6.81
CA MET A 155 2.54 12.89 7.96
C MET A 155 3.64 13.48 8.82
N ARG A 156 4.90 13.37 8.46
CA ARG A 156 6.04 13.85 9.28
C ARG A 156 5.86 15.28 9.76
N SER A 157 5.53 16.21 8.87
CA SER A 157 5.31 17.62 9.24
C SER A 157 4.11 17.84 10.14
N VAL A 158 3.09 16.97 10.05
CA VAL A 158 1.92 16.99 10.94
C VAL A 158 2.33 16.57 12.33
N PHE A 159 3.06 15.47 12.47
CA PHE A 159 3.54 14.98 13.75
C PHE A 159 4.50 15.97 14.41
N ASP A 160 5.41 16.58 13.64
CA ASP A 160 6.32 17.61 14.16
C ASP A 160 5.55 18.82 14.71
N ALA A 161 4.48 19.25 14.03
CA ALA A 161 3.63 20.34 14.50
C ALA A 161 2.82 19.95 15.75
N TRP A 162 2.35 18.71 15.83
CA TRP A 162 1.64 18.20 17.02
C TRP A 162 2.57 18.06 18.22
N ASP A 163 3.77 17.49 18.04
CA ASP A 163 4.80 17.39 19.08
C ASP A 163 5.12 18.79 19.65
N ALA A 164 5.31 19.78 18.78
CA ALA A 164 5.59 21.16 19.20
C ALA A 164 4.42 21.80 19.95
N ARG A 165 3.18 21.53 19.53
CA ARG A 165 1.97 22.08 20.17
C ARG A 165 1.69 21.47 21.53
N LEU A 166 1.89 20.15 21.67
CA LEU A 166 1.60 19.39 22.88
C LEU A 166 2.75 19.43 23.90
N GLY A 167 3.97 19.79 23.49
CA GLY A 167 5.17 19.73 24.31
C GLY A 167 5.63 18.31 24.66
N ILE A 168 5.07 17.29 24.01
CA ILE A 168 5.41 15.88 24.16
C ILE A 168 5.63 15.23 22.79
N ARG A 169 6.35 14.13 22.75
CA ARG A 169 6.46 13.32 21.55
C ARG A 169 5.30 12.34 21.47
N ILE A 170 4.57 12.41 20.36
CA ILE A 170 3.47 11.48 20.05
C ILE A 170 4.07 10.15 19.57
N ASP A 171 3.46 9.04 19.96
CA ASP A 171 3.73 7.73 19.38
C ASP A 171 3.17 7.68 17.96
N ARG A 172 4.03 8.04 16.99
CA ARG A 172 3.68 8.17 15.56
C ARG A 172 3.27 6.84 14.96
N GLU A 173 3.95 5.77 15.35
CA GLU A 173 3.66 4.41 14.88
C GLU A 173 2.25 4.00 15.32
N LEU A 174 1.91 4.19 16.59
CA LEU A 174 0.59 3.88 17.13
C LEU A 174 -0.52 4.69 16.44
N VAL A 175 -0.31 5.98 16.19
CA VAL A 175 -1.29 6.82 15.49
C VAL A 175 -1.52 6.28 14.06
N CYS A 176 -0.46 5.99 13.31
CA CYS A 176 -0.56 5.42 11.98
C CYS A 176 -1.24 4.04 12.00
N GLU A 177 -0.89 3.20 12.97
CA GLU A 177 -1.51 1.89 13.17
C GLU A 177 -3.01 2.02 13.41
N LEU A 178 -3.44 2.88 14.31
CA LEU A 178 -4.85 3.11 14.60
C LEU A 178 -5.60 3.61 13.36
N MET A 179 -5.02 4.52 12.58
CA MET A 179 -5.63 4.98 11.32
C MET A 179 -5.88 3.83 10.33
N ILE A 180 -4.89 2.96 10.13
CA ILE A 180 -5.05 1.80 9.23
C ILE A 180 -6.06 0.82 9.79
N ARG A 181 -6.04 0.53 11.10
CA ARG A 181 -7.01 -0.36 11.73
C ARG A 181 -8.43 0.17 11.61
N CYS A 182 -8.65 1.49 11.71
CA CYS A 182 -9.95 2.10 11.45
C CYS A 182 -10.42 1.85 10.01
N VAL A 183 -9.54 2.03 9.02
CA VAL A 183 -9.85 1.75 7.60
C VAL A 183 -10.19 0.28 7.39
N LEU A 184 -9.40 -0.64 7.97
CA LEU A 184 -9.66 -2.07 7.85
C LEU A 184 -10.96 -2.47 8.54
N SER A 185 -11.26 -1.90 9.72
CA SER A 185 -12.53 -2.12 10.41
C SER A 185 -13.71 -1.70 9.55
N GLU A 186 -13.64 -0.53 8.92
CA GLU A 186 -14.69 -0.01 8.05
C GLU A 186 -14.88 -0.83 6.77
N LEU A 187 -13.79 -1.41 6.23
CA LEU A 187 -13.86 -2.30 5.09
C LEU A 187 -14.55 -3.64 5.43
N VAL A 188 -14.26 -4.20 6.62
CA VAL A 188 -14.78 -5.52 7.06
C VAL A 188 -16.19 -5.42 7.65
N VAL A 189 -16.45 -4.37 8.44
CA VAL A 189 -17.73 -4.12 9.12
C VAL A 189 -18.20 -2.71 8.77
N PRO A 190 -18.75 -2.51 7.57
CA PRO A 190 -19.18 -1.19 7.13
C PRO A 190 -20.33 -0.67 7.98
N GLN A 191 -20.29 0.60 8.32
CA GLN A 191 -21.40 1.27 9.00
C GLN A 191 -22.53 1.61 8.01
N GLU A 192 -23.75 1.78 8.54
CA GLU A 192 -24.91 2.21 7.75
C GLU A 192 -24.73 3.61 7.13
N ARG A 193 -23.84 4.45 7.70
CA ARG A 193 -23.46 5.76 7.19
C ARG A 193 -21.97 5.78 6.83
N PRO A 194 -21.60 5.25 5.66
CA PRO A 194 -20.19 5.00 5.32
C PRO A 194 -19.36 6.26 5.06
N GLN A 195 -19.98 7.43 4.93
CA GLN A 195 -19.28 8.65 4.44
C GLN A 195 -18.46 9.38 5.51
N ASP A 196 -18.53 8.97 6.79
CA ASP A 196 -17.87 9.70 7.87
C ASP A 196 -17.18 8.76 8.90
N GLY A 197 -17.02 7.48 8.62
CA GLY A 197 -16.56 6.48 9.59
C GLY A 197 -15.16 6.75 10.13
N VAL A 198 -14.18 6.84 9.24
CA VAL A 198 -12.80 7.15 9.59
C VAL A 198 -12.69 8.59 10.10
N GLN A 199 -13.37 9.54 9.44
CA GLN A 199 -13.41 10.95 9.83
C GLN A 199 -13.91 11.12 11.28
N ARG A 200 -14.97 10.43 11.67
CA ARG A 200 -15.53 10.52 13.04
C ARG A 200 -14.55 10.01 14.09
N ILE A 201 -13.92 8.86 13.84
CA ILE A 201 -12.94 8.27 14.77
C ILE A 201 -11.74 9.21 14.92
N VAL A 202 -11.23 9.70 13.80
CA VAL A 202 -10.09 10.61 13.81
C VAL A 202 -10.43 11.95 14.46
N THR A 203 -11.62 12.50 14.21
CA THR A 203 -12.08 13.72 14.89
C THR A 203 -12.21 13.50 16.39
N PHE A 204 -12.70 12.34 16.82
CA PHE A 204 -12.76 11.98 18.23
C PHE A 204 -11.36 11.89 18.86
N LEU A 205 -10.42 11.18 18.21
CA LEU A 205 -9.02 11.10 18.70
C LEU A 205 -8.37 12.49 18.77
N TYR A 206 -8.62 13.33 17.77
CA TYR A 206 -8.12 14.71 17.76
C TYR A 206 -8.70 15.54 18.90
N SER A 207 -9.98 15.36 19.23
CA SER A 207 -10.62 16.06 20.35
C SER A 207 -10.06 15.68 21.71
N ILE A 208 -9.65 14.42 21.89
CA ILE A 208 -8.98 13.95 23.12
C ILE A 208 -7.62 14.65 23.26
N VAL A 209 -6.81 14.63 22.20
CA VAL A 209 -5.50 15.29 22.17
C VAL A 209 -5.60 16.80 22.42
N ASP A 210 -6.60 17.47 21.84
CA ASP A 210 -6.84 18.90 22.05
C ASP A 210 -7.31 19.22 23.49
N CYS A 211 -8.10 18.34 24.09
CA CYS A 211 -8.57 18.49 25.45
C CYS A 211 -7.43 18.32 26.47
N GLU A 212 -6.56 17.35 26.30
CA GLU A 212 -5.38 17.16 27.17
C GLU A 212 -4.40 18.32 27.04
N ALA A 213 -4.16 18.83 25.85
CA ALA A 213 -3.32 20.00 25.62
C ALA A 213 -3.85 21.24 26.35
N ARG A 214 -5.18 21.47 26.37
CA ARG A 214 -5.80 22.58 27.11
C ARG A 214 -5.70 22.38 28.62
N ALA A 215 -5.94 21.19 29.13
CA ALA A 215 -5.84 20.87 30.56
C ALA A 215 -4.41 21.05 31.07
N MET A 216 -3.39 20.72 30.30
CA MET A 216 -1.98 20.97 30.67
C MET A 216 -1.63 22.45 30.70
N LEU A 217 -2.18 23.26 29.79
CA LEU A 217 -1.97 24.72 29.80
C LEU A 217 -2.66 25.41 30.95
N GLU A 218 -3.84 24.94 31.38
CA GLU A 218 -4.58 25.49 32.52
C GLU A 218 -3.93 25.12 33.90
N ASN A 219 -3.23 23.96 33.97
CA ASN A 219 -2.55 23.50 35.16
C ASN A 219 -1.09 23.98 35.31
N THR A 220 -0.59 24.80 34.39
CA THR A 220 0.77 25.37 34.53
C THR A 220 0.72 26.53 35.55
N PRO A 221 1.32 26.41 36.73
CA PRO A 221 1.32 27.50 37.73
C PRO A 221 2.03 28.72 37.14
N GLN A 222 1.33 29.82 37.05
CA GLN A 222 1.93 31.12 36.74
C GLN A 222 2.97 31.44 37.82
N LYS A 223 4.25 31.44 37.42
CA LYS A 223 5.37 31.89 38.25
C LYS A 223 5.55 33.39 38.09
#